data_a823bcea7bdd8108b530d91be83fdaf1
#
_entry.id   a823bcea7bdd8108b530d91be83fdaf1
#
_cell.length_a   1.000
_cell.length_b   1.000
_cell.length_c   1.000
_cell.angle_alpha   90.00
_cell.angle_beta   90.00
_cell.angle_gamma   90.00
#
_symmetry.space_group_name_H-M   'P 1'
#
loop_
_entity.id
_entity.type
_entity.pdbx_description
1 polymer ?
#
loop_
_entity_poly.entity_id
_entity_poly.type
_entity_poly.pdbx_seq_one_letter_code
_entity_poly.pdbx_strand_id
1 'polypeptide(L)'
;MLFNSFEFLAFFLPITLTVYFILNRYGLDKPGKVWLLVCSLFFYAWWKPIYLILICTSMVINYFAGQKLNYIENPRTRKIFYIICLMGNLSVLLYYKYTNFLVDNLNLLLSHDLVIDKIALPLAISFFTFQKFAYITDSYKGETKGYDFLNFCLFVAFFPQLIAGPIVHHKDIMPQFQDPAKKQFNTDNFTKGLYIFLLGLIKKIAIADTFAIIANAGYGDATHLSFADSWITSIAYAIQLYFDFSGYSDMAIGAGLLFNIQLPINFNSPYKSTNLQDFWRRWHITLGNFLREYIYIPLGGNRKGELLTLNNLMVTFLVGGIWHGANWTFLIWGFMHGFGLVVHRLWQKTKIVMPDIVGLVITLLYVNFAWVFFRATSVADALAVLKSMVGMGGNIYAGSRVLTDIYLFPTLMMGLLLLFLKNPPQLAKEFQFNTRHLAYMVVLTLIGLLYLNSITSNDFLYFDF
;
A
#
# COMPACT_ATOMS: atom_id res chain seq x y z
N MET A 1 -12.27 10.26 -4.53
CA MET A 1 -11.87 10.51 -5.94
C MET A 1 -10.72 9.57 -6.26
N LEU A 2 -10.67 8.97 -7.46
CA LEU A 2 -9.58 8.08 -7.88
C LEU A 2 -8.55 8.86 -8.70
N PHE A 3 -7.27 8.48 -8.63
CA PHE A 3 -6.22 9.12 -9.46
C PHE A 3 -6.39 8.87 -10.96
N ASN A 4 -7.03 7.76 -11.33
CA ASN A 4 -7.37 7.40 -12.70
C ASN A 4 -8.78 7.87 -13.10
N SER A 5 -9.43 8.76 -12.37
CA SER A 5 -10.72 9.33 -12.77
C SER A 5 -10.54 10.59 -13.61
N PHE A 6 -11.48 10.84 -14.51
CA PHE A 6 -11.49 12.04 -15.36
C PHE A 6 -11.55 13.31 -14.52
N GLU A 7 -12.36 13.33 -13.45
CA GLU A 7 -12.51 14.46 -12.55
C GLU A 7 -11.19 14.82 -11.88
N PHE A 8 -10.38 13.81 -11.52
CA PHE A 8 -9.07 14.03 -10.94
C PHE A 8 -8.09 14.61 -11.97
N LEU A 9 -8.00 13.99 -13.13
CA LEU A 9 -7.00 14.33 -14.15
C LEU A 9 -7.28 15.67 -14.83
N ALA A 10 -8.54 15.94 -15.18
CA ALA A 10 -8.92 17.11 -15.96
C ALA A 10 -9.21 18.35 -15.10
N PHE A 11 -9.67 18.18 -13.86
CA PHE A 11 -10.12 19.30 -13.04
C PHE A 11 -9.36 19.42 -11.72
N PHE A 12 -9.43 18.38 -10.88
CA PHE A 12 -8.91 18.49 -9.52
C PHE A 12 -7.40 18.76 -9.47
N LEU A 13 -6.60 17.96 -10.13
CA LEU A 13 -5.14 18.11 -10.11
C LEU A 13 -4.68 19.42 -10.75
N PRO A 14 -5.13 19.83 -11.97
CA PRO A 14 -4.74 21.09 -12.58
C PRO A 14 -5.13 22.31 -11.76
N ILE A 15 -6.37 22.35 -11.23
CA ILE A 15 -6.85 23.49 -10.41
C ILE A 15 -6.04 23.59 -9.11
N THR A 16 -5.84 22.46 -8.42
CA THR A 16 -5.09 22.42 -7.16
C THR A 16 -3.66 22.90 -7.35
N LEU A 17 -2.96 22.45 -8.40
CA LEU A 17 -1.60 22.85 -8.74
C LEU A 17 -1.53 24.36 -9.08
N THR A 18 -2.40 24.81 -9.97
CA THR A 18 -2.38 26.18 -10.47
C THR A 18 -2.57 27.17 -9.33
N VAL A 19 -3.60 26.99 -8.50
CA VAL A 19 -3.87 27.88 -7.37
C VAL A 19 -2.75 27.81 -6.32
N TYR A 20 -2.23 26.59 -6.02
CA TYR A 20 -1.11 26.44 -5.09
C TYR A 20 0.12 27.25 -5.51
N PHE A 21 0.56 27.14 -6.76
CA PHE A 21 1.74 27.88 -7.24
C PHE A 21 1.48 29.37 -7.44
N ILE A 22 0.26 29.78 -7.80
CA ILE A 22 -0.12 31.21 -7.87
C ILE A 22 -0.01 31.84 -6.47
N LEU A 23 -0.60 31.23 -5.44
CA LEU A 23 -0.54 31.74 -4.07
C LEU A 23 0.91 31.86 -3.58
N ASN A 24 1.72 30.82 -3.80
CA ASN A 24 3.13 30.85 -3.39
C ASN A 24 3.95 31.89 -4.18
N ARG A 25 3.66 32.12 -5.47
CA ARG A 25 4.31 33.13 -6.28
C ARG A 25 4.10 34.57 -5.72
N TYR A 26 2.93 34.79 -5.13
CA TYR A 26 2.63 36.08 -4.45
C TYR A 26 3.09 36.14 -2.99
N GLY A 27 3.91 35.16 -2.54
CA GLY A 27 4.42 35.11 -1.16
C GLY A 27 3.38 34.67 -0.12
N LEU A 28 2.22 34.19 -0.55
CA LEU A 28 1.12 33.75 0.30
C LEU A 28 1.29 32.28 0.73
N ASP A 29 2.38 31.96 1.42
CA ASP A 29 2.76 30.60 1.83
C ASP A 29 1.70 29.89 2.68
N LYS A 30 1.20 30.57 3.72
CA LYS A 30 0.15 29.99 4.58
C LYS A 30 -1.15 29.73 3.82
N PRO A 31 -1.70 30.69 3.04
CA PRO A 31 -2.82 30.43 2.15
C PRO A 31 -2.58 29.28 1.17
N GLY A 32 -1.39 29.15 0.58
CA GLY A 32 -1.02 28.04 -0.29
C GLY A 32 -1.12 26.69 0.41
N LYS A 33 -0.61 26.58 1.64
CA LYS A 33 -0.73 25.35 2.46
C LYS A 33 -2.17 25.06 2.87
N VAL A 34 -2.94 26.09 3.25
CA VAL A 34 -4.37 25.94 3.59
C VAL A 34 -5.15 25.46 2.36
N TRP A 35 -4.89 26.03 1.18
CA TRP A 35 -5.49 25.57 -0.08
C TRP A 35 -5.19 24.10 -0.32
N LEU A 36 -3.93 23.68 -0.19
CA LEU A 36 -3.53 22.30 -0.39
C LEU A 36 -4.20 21.34 0.62
N LEU A 37 -4.35 21.78 1.88
CA LEU A 37 -5.06 21.01 2.91
C LEU A 37 -6.56 20.90 2.58
N VAL A 38 -7.22 21.98 2.18
CA VAL A 38 -8.64 22.00 1.81
C VAL A 38 -8.89 21.07 0.62
N CYS A 39 -8.06 21.16 -0.43
CA CYS A 39 -8.13 20.24 -1.57
C CYS A 39 -7.92 18.78 -1.14
N SER A 40 -6.98 18.51 -0.24
CA SER A 40 -6.73 17.15 0.25
C SER A 40 -7.92 16.59 1.03
N LEU A 41 -8.55 17.41 1.87
CA LEU A 41 -9.76 17.01 2.60
C LEU A 41 -10.95 16.83 1.64
N PHE A 42 -11.08 17.69 0.61
CA PHE A 42 -12.09 17.51 -0.44
C PHE A 42 -11.88 16.20 -1.22
N PHE A 43 -10.64 15.88 -1.59
CA PHE A 43 -10.29 14.63 -2.25
C PHE A 43 -10.73 13.41 -1.42
N TYR A 44 -10.50 13.45 -0.11
CA TYR A 44 -10.91 12.41 0.83
C TYR A 44 -12.44 12.33 0.97
N ALA A 45 -13.11 13.48 1.10
CA ALA A 45 -14.55 13.59 1.26
C ALA A 45 -15.34 13.10 0.05
N TRP A 46 -14.75 13.12 -1.14
CA TRP A 46 -15.39 12.68 -2.38
C TRP A 46 -15.98 11.28 -2.30
N TRP A 47 -15.36 10.41 -1.51
CA TRP A 47 -15.85 9.06 -1.30
C TRP A 47 -17.06 9.01 -0.35
N LYS A 48 -16.88 9.55 0.86
CA LYS A 48 -17.93 9.62 1.90
C LYS A 48 -17.67 10.83 2.82
N PRO A 49 -18.43 11.93 2.69
CA PRO A 49 -18.19 13.18 3.45
C PRO A 49 -18.20 13.00 4.96
N ILE A 50 -18.99 12.04 5.50
CA ILE A 50 -19.09 11.79 6.94
C ILE A 50 -17.74 11.42 7.57
N TYR A 51 -16.84 10.79 6.82
CA TYR A 51 -15.52 10.40 7.32
C TYR A 51 -14.54 11.58 7.51
N LEU A 52 -14.90 12.79 6.99
CA LEU A 52 -14.16 14.00 7.35
C LEU A 52 -14.16 14.27 8.85
N ILE A 53 -15.28 13.99 9.53
CA ILE A 53 -15.39 14.17 10.98
C ILE A 53 -14.34 13.30 11.68
N LEU A 54 -14.20 12.05 11.25
CA LEU A 54 -13.24 11.11 11.85
C LEU A 54 -11.79 11.56 11.64
N ILE A 55 -11.40 11.89 10.41
CA ILE A 55 -10.00 12.28 10.12
C ILE A 55 -9.66 13.62 10.77
N CYS A 56 -10.54 14.63 10.70
CA CYS A 56 -10.30 15.94 11.29
C CYS A 56 -10.23 15.88 12.82
N THR A 57 -11.17 15.21 13.47
CA THR A 57 -11.15 15.01 14.94
C THR A 57 -9.89 14.26 15.36
N SER A 58 -9.51 13.23 14.61
CA SER A 58 -8.30 12.47 14.88
C SER A 58 -7.03 13.29 14.69
N MET A 59 -6.95 14.19 13.68
CA MET A 59 -5.82 15.11 13.53
C MET A 59 -5.70 16.07 14.72
N VAL A 60 -6.80 16.67 15.14
CA VAL A 60 -6.81 17.60 16.29
C VAL A 60 -6.34 16.88 17.57
N ILE A 61 -6.95 15.74 17.90
CA ILE A 61 -6.63 14.99 19.12
C ILE A 61 -5.15 14.58 19.12
N ASN A 62 -4.66 14.00 18.02
CA ASN A 62 -3.29 13.49 17.98
C ASN A 62 -2.24 14.60 17.97
N TYR A 63 -2.51 15.74 17.32
CA TYR A 63 -1.61 16.88 17.38
C TYR A 63 -1.42 17.38 18.82
N PHE A 64 -2.52 17.67 19.53
CA PHE A 64 -2.44 18.17 20.90
C PHE A 64 -1.89 17.11 21.87
N ALA A 65 -2.22 15.84 21.67
CA ALA A 65 -1.63 14.75 22.44
C ALA A 65 -0.10 14.66 22.25
N GLY A 66 0.38 14.75 21.01
CA GLY A 66 1.81 14.78 20.71
C GLY A 66 2.52 16.00 21.31
N GLN A 67 1.91 17.19 21.19
CA GLN A 67 2.44 18.38 21.82
C GLN A 67 2.54 18.20 23.34
N LYS A 68 1.48 17.72 24.00
CA LYS A 68 1.50 17.45 25.44
C LYS A 68 2.57 16.45 25.83
N LEU A 69 2.80 15.38 25.08
CA LEU A 69 3.85 14.38 25.32
C LEU A 69 5.25 15.00 25.35
N ASN A 70 5.51 16.01 24.52
CA ASN A 70 6.81 16.70 24.49
C ASN A 70 7.13 17.50 25.77
N TYR A 71 6.11 17.87 26.56
CA TYR A 71 6.26 18.73 27.74
C TYR A 71 5.98 18.03 29.07
N ILE A 72 5.53 16.77 29.10
CA ILE A 72 5.37 16.01 30.35
C ILE A 72 6.75 15.62 30.87
N GLU A 73 7.17 16.17 31.99
CA GLU A 73 8.49 15.91 32.61
C GLU A 73 8.50 14.57 33.37
N ASN A 74 7.42 14.26 34.09
CA ASN A 74 7.35 13.03 34.88
C ASN A 74 7.34 11.79 33.99
N PRO A 75 8.35 10.88 34.04
CA PRO A 75 8.46 9.74 33.15
C PRO A 75 7.29 8.74 33.25
N ARG A 76 6.74 8.56 34.47
CA ARG A 76 5.59 7.67 34.68
C ARG A 76 4.33 8.22 34.00
N THR A 77 4.01 9.48 34.28
CA THR A 77 2.84 10.17 33.69
C THR A 77 2.98 10.22 32.18
N ARG A 78 4.18 10.51 31.65
CA ARG A 78 4.46 10.52 30.22
C ARG A 78 4.22 9.15 29.57
N LYS A 79 4.69 8.06 30.19
CA LYS A 79 4.49 6.70 29.71
C LYS A 79 3.01 6.30 29.74
N ILE A 80 2.29 6.60 30.83
CA ILE A 80 0.85 6.31 30.94
C ILE A 80 0.08 7.07 29.85
N PHE A 81 0.33 8.37 29.69
CA PHE A 81 -0.33 9.19 28.69
C PHE A 81 -0.03 8.70 27.25
N TYR A 82 1.22 8.31 26.99
CA TYR A 82 1.62 7.69 25.72
C TYR A 82 0.80 6.42 25.42
N ILE A 83 0.69 5.51 26.39
CA ILE A 83 -0.08 4.26 26.24
C ILE A 83 -1.57 4.58 25.98
N ILE A 84 -2.15 5.55 26.71
CA ILE A 84 -3.55 5.97 26.49
C ILE A 84 -3.75 6.48 25.05
N CYS A 85 -2.83 7.30 24.55
CA CYS A 85 -2.91 7.82 23.18
C CYS A 85 -2.81 6.71 22.14
N LEU A 86 -1.92 5.73 22.33
CA LEU A 86 -1.81 4.58 21.43
C LEU A 86 -3.06 3.71 21.46
N MET A 87 -3.56 3.39 22.66
CA MET A 87 -4.78 2.59 22.84
C MET A 87 -6.01 3.29 22.26
N GLY A 88 -6.10 4.62 22.39
CA GLY A 88 -7.16 5.41 21.78
C GLY A 88 -7.16 5.34 20.24
N ASN A 89 -5.99 5.46 19.60
CA ASN A 89 -5.89 5.28 18.15
C ASN A 89 -6.18 3.83 17.72
N LEU A 90 -5.69 2.85 18.47
CA LEU A 90 -5.91 1.44 18.20
C LEU A 90 -7.37 1.05 18.38
N SER A 91 -8.08 1.55 19.42
CA SER A 91 -9.49 1.23 19.65
C SER A 91 -10.39 1.70 18.50
N VAL A 92 -10.11 2.88 17.93
CA VAL A 92 -10.83 3.37 16.74
C VAL A 92 -10.62 2.43 15.54
N LEU A 93 -9.38 2.01 15.30
CA LEU A 93 -9.07 1.05 14.23
C LEU A 93 -9.74 -0.30 14.48
N LEU A 94 -9.68 -0.81 15.71
CA LEU A 94 -10.31 -2.09 16.11
C LEU A 94 -11.81 -2.04 15.91
N TYR A 95 -12.46 -0.95 16.32
CA TYR A 95 -13.89 -0.78 16.14
C TYR A 95 -14.31 -0.85 14.68
N TYR A 96 -13.70 -0.06 13.80
CA TYR A 96 -14.13 -0.01 12.41
C TYR A 96 -13.70 -1.22 11.59
N LYS A 97 -12.54 -1.81 11.87
CA LYS A 97 -11.97 -2.87 11.02
C LYS A 97 -12.29 -4.28 11.52
N TYR A 98 -12.36 -4.49 12.84
CA TYR A 98 -12.40 -5.85 13.40
C TYR A 98 -13.71 -6.24 14.05
N THR A 99 -14.63 -5.30 14.34
CA THR A 99 -15.89 -5.62 15.04
C THR A 99 -16.72 -6.65 14.28
N ASN A 100 -16.92 -6.47 12.97
CA ASN A 100 -17.67 -7.44 12.16
C ASN A 100 -17.05 -8.84 12.26
N PHE A 101 -15.72 -8.93 12.05
CA PHE A 101 -14.99 -10.20 12.13
C PHE A 101 -15.08 -10.86 13.51
N LEU A 102 -14.99 -10.09 14.59
CA LEU A 102 -15.10 -10.60 15.95
C LEU A 102 -16.52 -11.14 16.22
N VAL A 103 -17.55 -10.41 15.78
CA VAL A 103 -18.95 -10.85 15.95
C VAL A 103 -19.22 -12.11 15.15
N ASP A 104 -18.78 -12.20 13.90
CA ASP A 104 -18.92 -13.39 13.06
C ASP A 104 -18.26 -14.62 13.72
N ASN A 105 -17.03 -14.48 14.27
CA ASN A 105 -16.38 -15.57 14.98
C ASN A 105 -17.03 -15.91 16.33
N LEU A 106 -17.55 -14.92 17.07
CA LEU A 106 -18.31 -15.18 18.31
C LEU A 106 -19.59 -15.93 18.02
N ASN A 107 -20.32 -15.58 16.97
CA ASN A 107 -21.52 -16.28 16.54
C ASN A 107 -21.24 -17.76 16.23
N LEU A 108 -20.13 -18.03 15.51
CA LEU A 108 -19.68 -19.41 15.24
C LEU A 108 -19.33 -20.16 16.53
N LEU A 109 -18.66 -19.52 17.48
CA LEU A 109 -18.20 -20.14 18.73
C LEU A 109 -19.34 -20.42 19.72
N LEU A 110 -20.26 -19.47 19.84
CA LEU A 110 -21.33 -19.50 20.83
C LEU A 110 -22.65 -20.11 20.29
N SER A 111 -22.68 -20.46 18.99
CA SER A 111 -23.89 -20.89 18.27
C SER A 111 -25.05 -19.91 18.50
N HIS A 112 -24.76 -18.61 18.52
CA HIS A 112 -25.67 -17.51 18.80
C HIS A 112 -25.70 -16.55 17.62
N ASP A 113 -26.85 -15.95 17.34
CA ASP A 113 -27.01 -14.96 16.27
C ASP A 113 -27.02 -13.55 16.88
N LEU A 114 -25.84 -13.07 17.27
CA LEU A 114 -25.65 -11.65 17.58
C LEU A 114 -25.72 -10.84 16.28
N VAL A 115 -26.81 -10.13 16.09
CA VAL A 115 -27.00 -9.27 14.90
C VAL A 115 -26.53 -7.85 15.25
N ILE A 116 -25.55 -7.37 14.50
CA ILE A 116 -25.14 -5.96 14.53
C ILE A 116 -25.23 -5.40 13.11
N ASP A 117 -25.48 -4.10 13.00
CA ASP A 117 -25.37 -3.41 11.72
C ASP A 117 -23.93 -3.50 11.21
N LYS A 118 -23.76 -3.87 9.93
CA LYS A 118 -22.42 -3.94 9.33
C LYS A 118 -21.73 -2.60 9.40
N ILE A 119 -20.63 -2.55 10.13
CA ILE A 119 -19.77 -1.38 10.25
C ILE A 119 -18.96 -1.24 8.97
N ALA A 120 -19.19 -0.14 8.22
CA ALA A 120 -18.41 0.15 7.02
C ALA A 120 -17.02 0.70 7.38
N LEU A 121 -15.99 0.17 6.74
CA LEU A 121 -14.61 0.59 6.96
C LEU A 121 -14.38 2.00 6.38
N PRO A 122 -13.92 2.99 7.18
CA PRO A 122 -13.52 4.29 6.66
C PRO A 122 -12.29 4.17 5.78
N LEU A 123 -12.33 4.80 4.61
CA LEU A 123 -11.23 4.81 3.66
C LEU A 123 -9.94 5.29 4.35
N ALA A 124 -8.82 4.61 4.07
CA ALA A 124 -7.49 4.95 4.57
C ALA A 124 -7.30 4.90 6.10
N ILE A 125 -8.26 4.39 6.90
CA ILE A 125 -8.17 4.38 8.37
C ILE A 125 -6.88 3.68 8.85
N SER A 126 -6.47 2.60 8.22
CA SER A 126 -5.25 1.87 8.54
C SER A 126 -3.99 2.71 8.29
N PHE A 127 -3.94 3.45 7.18
CA PHE A 127 -2.78 4.29 6.79
C PHE A 127 -2.61 5.49 7.72
N PHE A 128 -3.67 6.28 7.92
CA PHE A 128 -3.55 7.46 8.78
C PHE A 128 -3.42 7.08 10.27
N THR A 129 -3.83 5.88 10.67
CA THR A 129 -3.57 5.37 12.02
C THR A 129 -2.09 5.07 12.22
N PHE A 130 -1.40 4.47 11.24
CA PHE A 130 0.05 4.26 11.30
C PHE A 130 0.84 5.56 11.37
N GLN A 131 0.47 6.57 10.59
CA GLN A 131 1.11 7.88 10.64
C GLN A 131 1.00 8.52 12.04
N LYS A 132 -0.20 8.43 12.65
CA LYS A 132 -0.42 8.96 14.00
C LYS A 132 0.28 8.14 15.07
N PHE A 133 0.32 6.82 14.90
CA PHE A 133 1.07 5.93 15.80
C PHE A 133 2.56 6.29 15.79
N ALA A 134 3.15 6.50 14.62
CA ALA A 134 4.53 6.97 14.48
C ALA A 134 4.71 8.34 15.14
N TYR A 135 3.85 9.30 14.85
CA TYR A 135 3.92 10.65 15.40
C TYR A 135 3.83 10.66 16.93
N ILE A 136 2.89 9.94 17.54
CA ILE A 136 2.72 9.84 19.00
C ILE A 136 3.94 9.13 19.64
N THR A 137 4.45 8.07 19.02
CA THR A 137 5.63 7.35 19.50
C THR A 137 6.86 8.24 19.48
N ASP A 138 7.05 9.01 18.43
CA ASP A 138 8.20 9.90 18.29
C ASP A 138 8.04 11.18 19.13
N SER A 139 6.81 11.62 19.40
CA SER A 139 6.52 12.65 20.41
C SER A 139 6.88 12.18 21.81
N TYR A 140 6.62 10.92 22.14
CA TYR A 140 7.06 10.32 23.41
C TYR A 140 8.59 10.28 23.51
N LYS A 141 9.32 10.12 22.41
CA LYS A 141 10.79 10.22 22.38
C LYS A 141 11.29 11.67 22.40
N GLY A 142 10.43 12.67 22.22
CA GLY A 142 10.77 14.10 22.18
C GLY A 142 11.24 14.60 20.79
N GLU A 143 10.96 13.83 19.74
CA GLU A 143 11.48 14.07 18.39
C GLU A 143 10.56 14.96 17.52
N THR A 144 9.40 15.40 18.06
CA THR A 144 8.40 16.19 17.31
C THR A 144 8.22 17.62 17.82
N LYS A 145 9.18 18.12 18.61
CA LYS A 145 9.14 19.49 19.13
C LYS A 145 9.19 20.52 17.99
N GLY A 146 8.35 21.55 18.09
CA GLY A 146 8.33 22.65 17.12
C GLY A 146 7.48 22.42 15.87
N TYR A 147 6.77 21.31 15.77
CA TYR A 147 5.83 21.11 14.66
C TYR A 147 4.57 21.97 14.84
N ASP A 148 4.20 22.70 13.79
CA ASP A 148 2.95 23.46 13.76
C ASP A 148 1.77 22.61 13.27
N PHE A 149 0.56 23.06 13.62
CA PHE A 149 -0.68 22.33 13.34
C PHE A 149 -0.94 22.16 11.84
N LEU A 150 -0.70 23.19 11.02
CA LEU A 150 -0.97 23.14 9.59
C LEU A 150 -0.07 22.14 8.87
N ASN A 151 1.23 22.13 9.17
CA ASN A 151 2.15 21.16 8.60
C ASN A 151 1.85 19.72 9.09
N PHE A 152 1.39 19.56 10.35
CA PHE A 152 0.93 18.27 10.83
C PHE A 152 -0.34 17.80 10.08
N CYS A 153 -1.31 18.69 9.85
CA CYS A 153 -2.50 18.33 9.06
C CYS A 153 -2.14 17.95 7.63
N LEU A 154 -1.22 18.65 6.99
CA LEU A 154 -0.71 18.29 5.67
C LEU A 154 0.04 16.94 5.70
N PHE A 155 0.84 16.68 6.72
CA PHE A 155 1.48 15.37 6.88
C PHE A 155 0.46 14.23 6.92
N VAL A 156 -0.67 14.39 7.59
CA VAL A 156 -1.70 13.35 7.67
C VAL A 156 -2.57 13.30 6.41
N ALA A 157 -2.98 14.46 5.89
CA ALA A 157 -4.05 14.56 4.89
C ALA A 157 -3.58 14.81 3.46
N PHE A 158 -2.28 14.99 3.18
CA PHE A 158 -1.78 15.29 1.83
C PHE A 158 -2.27 14.26 0.83
N PHE A 159 -3.12 14.67 -0.12
CA PHE A 159 -3.90 13.77 -0.96
C PHE A 159 -3.09 12.77 -1.78
N PRO A 160 -1.85 13.06 -2.25
CA PRO A 160 -1.08 12.07 -3.00
C PRO A 160 -0.78 10.80 -2.20
N GLN A 161 -0.56 10.91 -0.89
CA GLN A 161 -0.23 9.77 -0.04
C GLN A 161 -1.41 9.24 0.78
N LEU A 162 -2.49 10.05 0.97
CA LEU A 162 -3.49 9.85 2.01
C LEU A 162 -4.19 8.49 1.95
N ILE A 163 -4.62 8.05 0.78
CA ILE A 163 -5.51 6.89 0.67
C ILE A 163 -4.71 5.58 0.69
N ALA A 164 -3.80 5.39 -0.25
CA ALA A 164 -2.99 4.18 -0.40
C ALA A 164 -1.59 4.47 -0.97
N GLY A 165 -1.13 5.70 -0.83
CA GLY A 165 0.23 6.08 -1.18
C GLY A 165 1.27 5.45 -0.24
N PRO A 166 2.56 5.71 -0.48
CA PRO A 166 3.61 5.26 0.42
C PRO A 166 3.38 5.78 1.85
N ILE A 167 3.58 4.92 2.86
CA ILE A 167 3.51 5.34 4.27
C ILE A 167 4.69 6.25 4.53
N VAL A 168 4.41 7.54 4.77
CA VAL A 168 5.45 8.54 5.00
C VAL A 168 5.71 8.72 6.49
N HIS A 169 6.95 9.04 6.81
CA HIS A 169 7.34 9.47 8.14
C HIS A 169 7.28 11.00 8.24
N HIS A 170 6.84 11.52 9.40
CA HIS A 170 6.74 12.97 9.60
C HIS A 170 8.08 13.70 9.39
N LYS A 171 9.22 13.06 9.73
CA LYS A 171 10.57 13.60 9.53
C LYS A 171 10.93 13.80 8.06
N ASP A 172 10.34 13.01 7.17
CA ASP A 172 10.67 13.06 5.74
C ASP A 172 9.84 14.10 5.00
N ILE A 173 8.60 14.33 5.42
CA ILE A 173 7.66 15.15 4.64
C ILE A 173 7.43 16.54 5.25
N MET A 174 7.35 16.68 6.58
CA MET A 174 7.05 17.97 7.20
C MET A 174 8.10 19.05 6.91
N PRO A 175 9.42 18.75 6.92
CA PRO A 175 10.42 19.75 6.51
C PRO A 175 10.24 20.23 5.08
N GLN A 176 9.74 19.38 4.18
CA GLN A 176 9.53 19.74 2.78
C GLN A 176 8.41 20.79 2.61
N PHE A 177 7.35 20.74 3.44
CA PHE A 177 6.32 21.78 3.45
C PHE A 177 6.80 23.11 4.03
N GLN A 178 7.90 23.11 4.80
CA GLN A 178 8.48 24.31 5.37
C GLN A 178 9.54 24.95 4.47
N ASP A 179 10.14 24.18 3.55
CA ASP A 179 11.23 24.62 2.67
C ASP A 179 10.74 25.66 1.65
N PRO A 180 11.26 26.91 1.67
CA PRO A 180 10.89 27.94 0.71
C PRO A 180 11.22 27.56 -0.75
N ALA A 181 12.30 26.79 -0.98
CA ALA A 181 12.70 26.40 -2.32
C ALA A 181 11.68 25.47 -3.00
N LYS A 182 10.91 24.72 -2.20
CA LYS A 182 9.89 23.80 -2.71
C LYS A 182 8.55 24.48 -3.05
N LYS A 183 8.40 25.74 -2.71
CA LYS A 183 7.17 26.49 -2.96
C LYS A 183 7.13 27.13 -4.36
N GLN A 184 8.27 27.23 -5.01
CA GLN A 184 8.36 27.77 -6.36
C GLN A 184 8.13 26.67 -7.39
N PHE A 185 7.49 27.00 -8.52
CA PHE A 185 7.32 26.06 -9.61
C PHE A 185 8.66 25.61 -10.15
N ASN A 186 8.87 24.29 -10.23
CA ASN A 186 10.08 23.69 -10.73
C ASN A 186 9.76 22.80 -11.93
N THR A 187 10.22 23.19 -13.11
CA THR A 187 9.95 22.49 -14.38
C THR A 187 10.49 21.06 -14.39
N ASP A 188 11.66 20.81 -13.80
CA ASP A 188 12.27 19.49 -13.75
C ASP A 188 11.44 18.53 -12.89
N ASN A 189 11.02 18.99 -11.70
CA ASN A 189 10.16 18.20 -10.83
C ASN A 189 8.78 17.98 -11.47
N PHE A 190 8.23 18.99 -12.12
CA PHE A 190 6.95 18.89 -12.80
C PHE A 190 6.99 17.86 -13.93
N THR A 191 7.98 17.93 -14.83
CA THR A 191 8.10 17.01 -15.96
C THR A 191 8.39 15.58 -15.51
N LYS A 192 9.28 15.40 -14.52
CA LYS A 192 9.55 14.09 -13.91
C LYS A 192 8.32 13.53 -13.18
N GLY A 193 7.63 14.40 -12.43
CA GLY A 193 6.41 14.01 -11.72
C GLY A 193 5.31 13.53 -12.67
N LEU A 194 5.09 14.27 -13.76
CA LEU A 194 4.12 13.89 -14.78
C LEU A 194 4.53 12.56 -15.48
N TYR A 195 5.80 12.38 -15.78
CA TYR A 195 6.29 11.14 -16.38
C TYR A 195 6.06 9.91 -15.47
N ILE A 196 6.41 10.04 -14.18
CA ILE A 196 6.18 8.96 -13.19
C ILE A 196 4.68 8.69 -13.04
N PHE A 197 3.87 9.75 -12.97
CA PHE A 197 2.41 9.63 -12.86
C PHE A 197 1.80 8.89 -14.04
N LEU A 198 2.18 9.23 -15.27
CA LEU A 198 1.70 8.57 -16.49
C LEU A 198 2.10 7.09 -16.53
N LEU A 199 3.34 6.75 -16.16
CA LEU A 199 3.78 5.36 -16.06
C LEU A 199 2.95 4.59 -15.01
N GLY A 200 2.68 5.19 -13.85
CA GLY A 200 1.83 4.62 -12.80
C GLY A 200 0.39 4.42 -13.29
N LEU A 201 -0.15 5.39 -14.00
CA LEU A 201 -1.49 5.32 -14.60
C LEU A 201 -1.60 4.12 -15.57
N ILE A 202 -0.64 3.97 -16.48
CA ILE A 202 -0.64 2.83 -17.42
C ILE A 202 -0.52 1.49 -16.69
N LYS A 203 0.31 1.40 -15.66
CA LYS A 203 0.40 0.19 -14.81
C LYS A 203 -0.96 -0.19 -14.22
N LYS A 204 -1.74 0.80 -13.76
CA LYS A 204 -3.07 0.58 -13.17
C LYS A 204 -4.08 0.20 -14.25
N ILE A 205 -4.33 1.07 -15.23
CA ILE A 205 -5.48 0.91 -16.13
C ILE A 205 -5.25 -0.08 -17.27
N ALA A 206 -4.02 -0.18 -17.79
CA ALA A 206 -3.74 -1.06 -18.93
C ALA A 206 -3.24 -2.45 -18.50
N ILE A 207 -2.55 -2.57 -17.34
CA ILE A 207 -2.00 -3.85 -16.92
C ILE A 207 -2.84 -4.44 -15.78
N ALA A 208 -2.93 -3.76 -14.62
CA ALA A 208 -3.60 -4.32 -13.46
C ALA A 208 -5.08 -4.63 -13.72
N ASP A 209 -5.83 -3.71 -14.34
CA ASP A 209 -7.26 -3.90 -14.59
C ASP A 209 -7.52 -5.00 -15.62
N THR A 210 -6.62 -5.21 -16.59
CA THR A 210 -6.69 -6.35 -17.51
C THR A 210 -6.53 -7.69 -16.78
N PHE A 211 -5.52 -7.79 -15.90
CA PHE A 211 -5.29 -9.01 -15.12
C PHE A 211 -6.34 -9.22 -14.03
N ALA A 212 -7.00 -8.15 -13.57
CA ALA A 212 -8.12 -8.24 -12.64
C ALA A 212 -9.28 -9.06 -13.20
N ILE A 213 -9.58 -8.96 -14.50
CA ILE A 213 -10.64 -9.73 -15.16
C ILE A 213 -10.36 -11.23 -15.01
N ILE A 214 -9.12 -11.66 -15.31
CA ILE A 214 -8.70 -13.05 -15.25
C ILE A 214 -8.73 -13.55 -13.78
N ALA A 215 -8.12 -12.81 -12.87
CA ALA A 215 -8.06 -13.18 -11.47
C ALA A 215 -9.46 -13.26 -10.84
N ASN A 216 -10.34 -12.28 -11.09
CA ASN A 216 -11.69 -12.26 -10.55
C ASN A 216 -12.55 -13.42 -11.09
N ALA A 217 -12.42 -13.77 -12.37
CA ALA A 217 -13.09 -14.92 -12.95
C ALA A 217 -12.69 -16.23 -12.25
N GLY A 218 -11.39 -16.44 -12.01
CA GLY A 218 -10.91 -17.64 -11.36
C GLY A 218 -11.24 -17.70 -9.86
N TYR A 219 -11.00 -16.64 -9.10
CA TYR A 219 -11.35 -16.62 -7.66
C TYR A 219 -12.87 -16.62 -7.41
N GLY A 220 -13.68 -16.17 -8.38
CA GLY A 220 -15.14 -16.27 -8.30
C GLY A 220 -15.68 -17.70 -8.39
N ASP A 221 -14.88 -18.66 -8.93
CA ASP A 221 -15.21 -20.08 -9.03
C ASP A 221 -14.10 -20.98 -8.50
N ALA A 222 -13.54 -20.63 -7.35
CA ALA A 222 -12.33 -21.23 -6.76
C ALA A 222 -12.40 -22.76 -6.59
N THR A 223 -13.61 -23.32 -6.39
CA THR A 223 -13.83 -24.76 -6.15
C THR A 223 -13.82 -25.60 -7.42
N HIS A 224 -13.97 -24.99 -8.60
CA HIS A 224 -14.08 -25.72 -9.88
C HIS A 224 -12.90 -25.49 -10.83
N LEU A 225 -11.81 -24.89 -10.34
CA LEU A 225 -10.62 -24.63 -11.14
C LEU A 225 -9.91 -25.95 -11.53
N SER A 226 -9.54 -26.07 -12.80
CA SER A 226 -8.58 -27.10 -13.25
C SER A 226 -7.16 -26.76 -12.76
N PHE A 227 -6.21 -27.69 -12.93
CA PHE A 227 -4.80 -27.45 -12.65
C PHE A 227 -4.29 -26.20 -13.40
N ALA A 228 -4.55 -26.11 -14.70
CA ALA A 228 -4.10 -24.97 -15.49
C ALA A 228 -4.78 -23.66 -15.08
N ASP A 229 -6.10 -23.68 -14.87
CA ASP A 229 -6.85 -22.49 -14.48
C ASP A 229 -6.40 -21.94 -13.13
N SER A 230 -6.07 -22.80 -12.16
CA SER A 230 -5.61 -22.39 -10.83
C SER A 230 -4.26 -21.67 -10.89
N TRP A 231 -3.32 -22.14 -11.72
CA TRP A 231 -2.05 -21.44 -11.95
C TRP A 231 -2.23 -20.12 -12.69
N ILE A 232 -3.05 -20.09 -13.74
CA ILE A 232 -3.37 -18.89 -14.49
C ILE A 232 -3.99 -17.84 -13.56
N THR A 233 -4.97 -18.23 -12.76
CA THR A 233 -5.66 -17.38 -11.79
C THR A 233 -4.70 -16.79 -10.76
N SER A 234 -3.84 -17.62 -10.16
CA SER A 234 -2.90 -17.17 -9.12
C SER A 234 -1.80 -16.25 -9.68
N ILE A 235 -1.27 -16.56 -10.88
CA ILE A 235 -0.27 -15.72 -11.56
C ILE A 235 -0.91 -14.40 -12.02
N ALA A 236 -2.12 -14.44 -12.57
CA ALA A 236 -2.85 -13.23 -12.95
C ALA A 236 -3.08 -12.32 -11.74
N TYR A 237 -3.43 -12.87 -10.58
CA TYR A 237 -3.55 -12.10 -9.37
C TYR A 237 -2.22 -11.52 -8.89
N ALA A 238 -1.12 -12.26 -8.94
CA ALA A 238 0.19 -11.75 -8.58
C ALA A 238 0.62 -10.55 -9.45
N ILE A 239 0.31 -10.60 -10.76
CA ILE A 239 0.55 -9.50 -11.70
C ILE A 239 -0.39 -8.34 -11.38
N GLN A 240 -1.68 -8.58 -11.24
CA GLN A 240 -2.69 -7.58 -10.87
C GLN A 240 -2.26 -6.83 -9.61
N LEU A 241 -2.01 -7.54 -8.49
CA LEU A 241 -1.66 -6.96 -7.20
C LEU A 241 -0.42 -6.06 -7.29
N TYR A 242 0.62 -6.51 -7.99
CA TYR A 242 1.84 -5.73 -8.14
C TYR A 242 1.60 -4.46 -8.98
N PHE A 243 0.97 -4.57 -10.13
CA PHE A 243 0.79 -3.42 -11.02
C PHE A 243 -0.28 -2.46 -10.50
N ASP A 244 -1.30 -2.95 -9.81
CA ASP A 244 -2.30 -2.12 -9.12
C ASP A 244 -1.64 -1.27 -8.03
N PHE A 245 -0.97 -1.91 -7.08
CA PHE A 245 -0.41 -1.20 -5.95
C PHE A 245 0.86 -0.40 -6.28
N SER A 246 1.74 -0.93 -7.12
CA SER A 246 2.90 -0.15 -7.57
C SER A 246 2.49 0.98 -8.51
N GLY A 247 1.47 0.81 -9.34
CA GLY A 247 0.91 1.86 -10.19
C GLY A 247 0.32 3.00 -9.37
N TYR A 248 -0.48 2.67 -8.35
CA TYR A 248 -0.99 3.67 -7.42
C TYR A 248 0.14 4.41 -6.68
N SER A 249 1.13 3.68 -6.18
CA SER A 249 2.29 4.27 -5.50
C SER A 249 3.09 5.20 -6.42
N ASP A 250 3.26 4.83 -7.70
CA ASP A 250 3.96 5.65 -8.68
C ASP A 250 3.14 6.91 -9.03
N MET A 251 1.81 6.79 -9.19
CA MET A 251 0.94 7.96 -9.35
C MET A 251 1.03 8.90 -8.14
N ALA A 252 1.04 8.36 -6.92
CA ALA A 252 1.21 9.13 -5.69
C ALA A 252 2.55 9.87 -5.64
N ILE A 253 3.67 9.18 -5.97
CA ILE A 253 5.01 9.77 -6.04
C ILE A 253 5.06 10.86 -7.11
N GLY A 254 4.50 10.58 -8.29
CA GLY A 254 4.40 11.55 -9.38
C GLY A 254 3.61 12.78 -8.97
N ALA A 255 2.40 12.59 -8.42
CA ALA A 255 1.55 13.67 -7.95
C ALA A 255 2.22 14.49 -6.84
N GLY A 256 2.90 13.85 -5.87
CA GLY A 256 3.69 14.56 -4.85
C GLY A 256 4.79 15.44 -5.47
N LEU A 257 5.50 14.90 -6.46
CA LEU A 257 6.59 15.61 -7.12
C LEU A 257 6.10 16.81 -7.96
N LEU A 258 4.88 16.76 -8.49
CA LEU A 258 4.25 17.93 -9.13
C LEU A 258 4.15 19.14 -8.17
N PHE A 259 4.03 18.91 -6.85
CA PHE A 259 4.07 19.94 -5.80
C PHE A 259 5.47 20.15 -5.20
N ASN A 260 6.52 19.62 -5.83
CA ASN A 260 7.91 19.57 -5.32
C ASN A 260 8.08 18.75 -4.02
N ILE A 261 7.12 17.91 -3.67
CA ILE A 261 7.16 17.05 -2.49
C ILE A 261 7.60 15.64 -2.91
N GLN A 262 8.72 15.18 -2.37
CA GLN A 262 9.27 13.86 -2.64
C GLN A 262 8.68 12.85 -1.67
N LEU A 263 7.94 11.87 -2.20
CA LEU A 263 7.45 10.73 -1.44
C LEU A 263 8.44 9.56 -1.52
N PRO A 264 8.51 8.70 -0.50
CA PRO A 264 9.41 7.55 -0.51
C PRO A 264 8.99 6.50 -1.54
N ILE A 265 9.97 5.75 -2.06
CA ILE A 265 9.75 4.63 -2.98
C ILE A 265 9.13 3.47 -2.19
N ASN A 266 8.05 2.89 -2.74
CA ASN A 266 7.35 1.78 -2.10
C ASN A 266 7.65 0.42 -2.74
N PHE A 267 8.09 0.40 -4.00
CA PHE A 267 8.43 -0.82 -4.75
C PHE A 267 9.76 -0.68 -5.50
N ASN A 268 10.56 -1.75 -5.51
CA ASN A 268 11.83 -1.81 -6.24
C ASN A 268 12.00 -3.15 -6.96
N SER A 269 11.16 -3.46 -7.96
CA SER A 269 11.14 -4.70 -8.74
C SER A 269 11.19 -5.97 -7.85
N PRO A 270 10.19 -6.20 -6.99
CA PRO A 270 10.23 -7.27 -5.98
C PRO A 270 10.28 -8.67 -6.58
N TYR A 271 9.73 -8.87 -7.76
CA TYR A 271 9.76 -10.18 -8.45
C TYR A 271 11.13 -10.55 -9.06
N LYS A 272 12.16 -9.70 -8.89
CA LYS A 272 13.56 -10.02 -9.19
C LYS A 272 14.32 -10.57 -7.98
N SER A 273 13.66 -10.77 -6.85
CA SER A 273 14.30 -11.19 -5.60
C SER A 273 14.67 -12.66 -5.63
N THR A 274 15.89 -12.97 -5.22
CA THR A 274 16.41 -14.34 -5.15
C THR A 274 16.19 -15.00 -3.78
N ASN A 275 15.57 -14.30 -2.85
CA ASN A 275 15.18 -14.81 -1.53
C ASN A 275 14.09 -13.93 -0.91
N LEU A 276 13.41 -14.48 0.11
CA LEU A 276 12.27 -13.82 0.74
C LEU A 276 12.64 -12.54 1.51
N GLN A 277 13.85 -12.45 2.05
CA GLN A 277 14.33 -11.24 2.72
C GLN A 277 14.54 -10.10 1.71
N ASP A 278 15.11 -10.40 0.54
CA ASP A 278 15.27 -9.43 -0.55
C ASP A 278 13.91 -9.01 -1.12
N PHE A 279 12.95 -9.95 -1.22
CA PHE A 279 11.58 -9.66 -1.61
C PHE A 279 10.96 -8.56 -0.70
N TRP A 280 11.03 -8.71 0.61
CA TRP A 280 10.50 -7.72 1.57
C TRP A 280 11.28 -6.40 1.64
N ARG A 281 12.52 -6.38 1.17
CA ARG A 281 13.28 -5.12 0.96
C ARG A 281 12.83 -4.35 -0.28
N ARG A 282 12.06 -4.99 -1.17
CA ARG A 282 11.62 -4.44 -2.46
C ARG A 282 10.10 -4.29 -2.58
N TRP A 283 9.34 -5.06 -1.80
CA TRP A 283 7.88 -5.04 -1.74
C TRP A 283 7.41 -4.20 -0.58
N HIS A 284 6.51 -3.23 -0.83
CA HIS A 284 5.88 -2.38 0.19
C HIS A 284 6.89 -1.87 1.24
N ILE A 285 7.95 -1.23 0.74
CA ILE A 285 9.15 -0.85 1.51
C ILE A 285 8.77 -0.01 2.72
N THR A 286 7.82 0.92 2.54
CA THR A 286 7.40 1.84 3.60
C THR A 286 6.67 1.13 4.74
N LEU A 287 5.85 0.12 4.44
CA LEU A 287 5.27 -0.77 5.46
C LEU A 287 6.35 -1.59 6.16
N GLY A 288 7.27 -2.17 5.40
CA GLY A 288 8.40 -2.92 5.95
C GLY A 288 9.22 -2.10 6.94
N ASN A 289 9.51 -0.84 6.60
CA ASN A 289 10.21 0.09 7.49
C ASN A 289 9.38 0.40 8.74
N PHE A 290 8.08 0.67 8.59
CA PHE A 290 7.20 0.92 9.72
C PHE A 290 7.16 -0.27 10.69
N LEU A 291 6.92 -1.48 10.18
CA LEU A 291 6.88 -2.69 11.00
C LEU A 291 8.23 -2.95 11.70
N ARG A 292 9.35 -2.68 11.01
CA ARG A 292 10.68 -2.80 11.58
C ARG A 292 10.90 -1.80 12.73
N GLU A 293 10.55 -0.53 12.56
CA GLU A 293 10.84 0.54 13.52
C GLU A 293 9.90 0.52 14.72
N TYR A 294 8.62 0.21 14.51
CA TYR A 294 7.60 0.32 15.54
C TYR A 294 7.16 -1.03 16.13
N ILE A 295 7.52 -2.17 15.53
CA ILE A 295 7.20 -3.50 16.05
C ILE A 295 8.48 -4.31 16.31
N TYR A 296 9.28 -4.60 15.28
CA TYR A 296 10.42 -5.50 15.38
C TYR A 296 11.52 -4.99 16.35
N ILE A 297 11.94 -3.74 16.20
CA ILE A 297 12.98 -3.14 17.06
C ILE A 297 12.52 -3.01 18.52
N PRO A 298 11.30 -2.53 18.84
CA PRO A 298 10.79 -2.48 20.21
C PRO A 298 10.68 -3.85 20.89
N LEU A 299 10.38 -4.93 20.15
CA LEU A 299 10.40 -6.30 20.67
C LEU A 299 11.82 -6.81 21.00
N GLY A 300 12.86 -6.07 20.63
CA GLY A 300 14.27 -6.40 20.87
C GLY A 300 15.06 -6.67 19.57
N GLY A 301 14.39 -6.75 18.43
CA GLY A 301 15.03 -6.95 17.13
C GLY A 301 15.87 -8.24 17.12
N ASN A 302 17.13 -8.13 16.68
CA ASN A 302 18.11 -9.23 16.63
C ASN A 302 19.15 -9.18 17.78
N ARG A 303 18.89 -8.39 18.83
CA ARG A 303 19.91 -8.12 19.88
C ARG A 303 19.83 -9.05 21.08
N LYS A 304 18.72 -9.79 21.25
CA LYS A 304 18.44 -10.59 22.46
C LYS A 304 18.54 -12.12 22.23
N GLY A 305 19.38 -12.54 21.29
CA GLY A 305 19.58 -13.94 20.96
C GLY A 305 18.69 -14.41 19.80
N GLU A 306 18.98 -15.62 19.31
CA GLU A 306 18.40 -16.13 18.08
C GLU A 306 16.92 -16.48 18.21
N LEU A 307 16.55 -17.23 19.26
CA LEU A 307 15.14 -17.63 19.47
C LEU A 307 14.20 -16.42 19.55
N LEU A 308 14.61 -15.36 20.26
CA LEU A 308 13.84 -14.12 20.31
C LEU A 308 13.81 -13.41 18.96
N THR A 309 14.89 -13.47 18.19
CA THR A 309 14.90 -12.90 16.81
C THR A 309 13.91 -13.62 15.92
N LEU A 310 13.86 -14.95 15.94
CA LEU A 310 12.89 -15.74 15.16
C LEU A 310 11.45 -15.44 15.58
N ASN A 311 11.20 -15.37 16.90
CA ASN A 311 9.89 -15.00 17.42
C ASN A 311 9.50 -13.55 17.01
N ASN A 312 10.42 -12.60 17.10
CA ASN A 312 10.17 -11.22 16.70
C ASN A 312 9.82 -11.10 15.20
N LEU A 313 10.45 -11.90 14.34
CA LEU A 313 10.08 -11.98 12.92
C LEU A 313 8.64 -12.50 12.75
N MET A 314 8.32 -13.61 13.44
CA MET A 314 6.95 -14.18 13.39
C MET A 314 5.91 -13.16 13.84
N VAL A 315 6.09 -12.57 15.02
CA VAL A 315 5.14 -11.57 15.57
C VAL A 315 5.00 -10.38 14.63
N THR A 316 6.10 -9.88 14.06
CA THR A 316 6.07 -8.73 13.14
C THR A 316 5.21 -9.03 11.90
N PHE A 317 5.35 -10.21 11.31
CA PHE A 317 4.58 -10.58 10.12
C PHE A 317 3.14 -10.98 10.44
N LEU A 318 2.87 -11.56 11.60
CA LEU A 318 1.50 -11.78 12.07
C LEU A 318 0.76 -10.45 12.28
N VAL A 319 1.40 -9.45 12.89
CA VAL A 319 0.85 -8.11 13.02
C VAL A 319 0.60 -7.48 11.64
N GLY A 320 1.55 -7.65 10.69
CA GLY A 320 1.39 -7.20 9.31
C GLY A 320 0.20 -7.87 8.62
N GLY A 321 0.01 -9.18 8.82
CA GLY A 321 -1.13 -9.92 8.28
C GLY A 321 -2.46 -9.43 8.85
N ILE A 322 -2.57 -9.32 10.18
CA ILE A 322 -3.74 -8.77 10.84
C ILE A 322 -4.04 -7.34 10.35
N TRP A 323 -3.01 -6.51 10.17
CA TRP A 323 -3.19 -5.15 9.66
C TRP A 323 -3.80 -5.10 8.25
N HIS A 324 -3.47 -6.04 7.37
CA HIS A 324 -4.03 -6.09 6.02
C HIS A 324 -5.55 -6.32 6.04
N GLY A 325 -6.06 -7.24 6.85
CA GLY A 325 -7.50 -7.50 6.86
C GLY A 325 -7.98 -8.31 8.05
N ALA A 326 -9.26 -8.12 8.38
CA ALA A 326 -9.95 -8.86 9.41
C ALA A 326 -10.48 -10.20 8.86
N ASN A 327 -9.57 -11.10 8.48
CA ASN A 327 -9.89 -12.44 7.98
C ASN A 327 -8.77 -13.42 8.36
N TRP A 328 -9.10 -14.67 8.57
CA TRP A 328 -8.16 -15.75 8.83
C TRP A 328 -7.14 -15.95 7.71
N THR A 329 -7.53 -15.67 6.49
CA THR A 329 -6.64 -15.77 5.32
C THR A 329 -5.44 -14.82 5.42
N PHE A 330 -5.64 -13.59 5.92
CA PHE A 330 -4.54 -12.64 6.15
C PHE A 330 -3.63 -13.07 7.31
N LEU A 331 -4.20 -13.71 8.35
CA LEU A 331 -3.38 -14.24 9.45
C LEU A 331 -2.47 -15.37 8.96
N ILE A 332 -3.02 -16.29 8.12
CA ILE A 332 -2.25 -17.36 7.49
C ILE A 332 -1.17 -16.79 6.56
N TRP A 333 -1.51 -15.79 5.77
CA TRP A 333 -0.56 -15.08 4.91
C TRP A 333 0.60 -14.47 5.74
N GLY A 334 0.29 -13.78 6.83
CA GLY A 334 1.31 -13.23 7.74
C GLY A 334 2.17 -14.33 8.37
N PHE A 335 1.56 -15.43 8.82
CA PHE A 335 2.27 -16.59 9.32
C PHE A 335 3.24 -17.16 8.28
N MET A 336 2.79 -17.38 7.04
CA MET A 336 3.64 -17.89 5.96
C MET A 336 4.87 -17.00 5.75
N HIS A 337 4.69 -15.69 5.61
CA HIS A 337 5.81 -14.78 5.40
C HIS A 337 6.77 -14.71 6.60
N GLY A 338 6.25 -14.71 7.82
CA GLY A 338 7.07 -14.81 9.03
C GLY A 338 7.87 -16.12 9.07
N PHE A 339 7.20 -17.26 8.82
CA PHE A 339 7.82 -18.58 8.77
C PHE A 339 8.88 -18.68 7.67
N GLY A 340 8.57 -18.20 6.47
CA GLY A 340 9.52 -18.20 5.36
C GLY A 340 10.79 -17.40 5.66
N LEU A 341 10.69 -16.28 6.38
CA LEU A 341 11.85 -15.51 6.83
C LEU A 341 12.63 -16.20 7.94
N VAL A 342 11.95 -16.93 8.84
CA VAL A 342 12.59 -17.78 9.84
C VAL A 342 13.41 -18.88 9.15
N VAL A 343 12.81 -19.59 8.19
CA VAL A 343 13.49 -20.62 7.40
C VAL A 343 14.68 -20.04 6.64
N HIS A 344 14.48 -18.89 5.96
CA HIS A 344 15.58 -18.22 5.24
C HIS A 344 16.73 -17.85 6.18
N ARG A 345 16.45 -17.32 7.37
CA ARG A 345 17.46 -16.97 8.36
C ARG A 345 18.23 -18.20 8.86
N LEU A 346 17.54 -19.32 9.09
CA LEU A 346 18.18 -20.58 9.47
C LEU A 346 19.02 -21.14 8.31
N TRP A 347 18.53 -21.06 7.08
CA TRP A 347 19.28 -21.44 5.88
C TRP A 347 20.59 -20.66 5.75
N GLN A 348 20.59 -19.36 5.98
CA GLN A 348 21.81 -18.54 5.93
C GLN A 348 22.91 -19.03 6.88
N LYS A 349 22.57 -19.73 7.98
CA LYS A 349 23.54 -20.30 8.92
C LYS A 349 24.22 -21.55 8.41
N THR A 350 23.59 -22.28 7.50
CA THR A 350 24.19 -23.48 6.91
C THR A 350 25.36 -23.13 5.99
N LYS A 351 25.48 -21.88 5.55
CA LYS A 351 26.47 -21.40 4.56
C LYS A 351 26.35 -22.08 3.18
N ILE A 352 25.28 -22.84 2.95
CA ILE A 352 25.01 -23.44 1.64
C ILE A 352 24.56 -22.34 0.69
N VAL A 353 25.33 -22.12 -0.37
CA VAL A 353 25.03 -21.12 -1.39
C VAL A 353 24.03 -21.72 -2.37
N MET A 354 22.91 -21.04 -2.53
CA MET A 354 21.89 -21.42 -3.52
C MET A 354 22.13 -20.61 -4.81
N PRO A 355 22.12 -21.25 -5.99
CA PRO A 355 22.19 -20.50 -7.26
C PRO A 355 21.04 -19.49 -7.36
N ASP A 356 21.32 -18.30 -7.86
CA ASP A 356 20.34 -17.20 -7.91
C ASP A 356 19.05 -17.57 -8.63
N ILE A 357 19.15 -18.32 -9.73
CA ILE A 357 17.95 -18.75 -10.47
C ILE A 357 17.07 -19.69 -9.64
N VAL A 358 17.66 -20.59 -8.84
CA VAL A 358 16.92 -21.48 -7.95
C VAL A 358 16.27 -20.69 -6.83
N GLY A 359 17.01 -19.76 -6.23
CA GLY A 359 16.50 -18.84 -5.22
C GLY A 359 15.35 -17.98 -5.73
N LEU A 360 15.46 -17.46 -6.96
CA LEU A 360 14.41 -16.71 -7.64
C LEU A 360 13.14 -17.57 -7.81
N VAL A 361 13.24 -18.76 -8.38
CA VAL A 361 12.11 -19.65 -8.63
C VAL A 361 11.41 -20.02 -7.32
N ILE A 362 12.17 -20.45 -6.29
CA ILE A 362 11.60 -20.79 -4.97
C ILE A 362 10.88 -19.58 -4.36
N THR A 363 11.49 -18.39 -4.43
CA THR A 363 10.90 -17.15 -3.88
C THR A 363 9.61 -16.80 -4.59
N LEU A 364 9.57 -16.85 -5.93
CA LEU A 364 8.39 -16.58 -6.72
C LEU A 364 7.26 -17.57 -6.44
N LEU A 365 7.55 -18.85 -6.39
CA LEU A 365 6.58 -19.90 -6.05
C LEU A 365 6.02 -19.69 -4.64
N TYR A 366 6.88 -19.47 -3.65
CA TYR A 366 6.46 -19.24 -2.28
C TYR A 366 5.55 -18.04 -2.14
N VAL A 367 5.95 -16.91 -2.72
CA VAL A 367 5.18 -15.68 -2.72
C VAL A 367 3.85 -15.86 -3.45
N ASN A 368 3.83 -16.58 -4.59
CA ASN A 368 2.60 -16.85 -5.32
C ASN A 368 1.62 -17.71 -4.50
N PHE A 369 2.09 -18.75 -3.79
CA PHE A 369 1.25 -19.52 -2.87
C PHE A 369 0.71 -18.67 -1.71
N ALA A 370 1.52 -17.76 -1.17
CA ALA A 370 1.07 -16.83 -0.13
C ALA A 370 -0.01 -15.86 -0.67
N TRP A 371 0.11 -15.39 -1.92
CA TRP A 371 -0.88 -14.52 -2.54
C TRP A 371 -2.24 -15.19 -2.72
N VAL A 372 -2.32 -16.51 -2.81
CA VAL A 372 -3.61 -17.24 -2.85
C VAL A 372 -4.40 -16.95 -1.57
N PHE A 373 -3.77 -17.02 -0.40
CA PHE A 373 -4.43 -16.66 0.86
C PHE A 373 -4.79 -15.16 0.93
N PHE A 374 -3.96 -14.30 0.37
CA PHE A 374 -4.22 -12.86 0.38
C PHE A 374 -5.47 -12.48 -0.43
N ARG A 375 -5.76 -13.20 -1.53
CA ARG A 375 -6.89 -12.93 -2.43
C ARG A 375 -8.17 -13.65 -2.04
N ALA A 376 -8.05 -14.86 -1.55
CA ALA A 376 -9.20 -15.70 -1.26
C ALA A 376 -10.11 -15.11 -0.19
N THR A 377 -11.42 -15.25 -0.38
CA THR A 377 -12.44 -14.74 0.56
C THR A 377 -12.56 -15.60 1.81
N SER A 378 -12.22 -16.87 1.72
CA SER A 378 -12.22 -17.83 2.82
C SER A 378 -10.98 -18.75 2.78
N VAL A 379 -10.67 -19.36 3.91
CA VAL A 379 -9.62 -20.39 3.99
C VAL A 379 -9.97 -21.61 3.11
N ALA A 380 -11.26 -21.94 3.01
CA ALA A 380 -11.72 -23.04 2.16
C ALA A 380 -11.44 -22.78 0.68
N ASP A 381 -11.72 -21.55 0.19
CA ASP A 381 -11.43 -21.14 -1.19
C ASP A 381 -9.92 -21.15 -1.46
N ALA A 382 -9.12 -20.63 -0.54
CA ALA A 382 -7.66 -20.67 -0.66
C ALA A 382 -7.14 -22.09 -0.80
N LEU A 383 -7.61 -23.01 0.05
CA LEU A 383 -7.24 -24.42 0.01
C LEU A 383 -7.74 -25.13 -1.26
N ALA A 384 -8.92 -24.76 -1.77
CA ALA A 384 -9.43 -25.29 -3.04
C ALA A 384 -8.50 -24.92 -4.21
N VAL A 385 -8.13 -23.66 -4.33
CA VAL A 385 -7.19 -23.18 -5.35
C VAL A 385 -5.84 -23.90 -5.21
N LEU A 386 -5.27 -23.98 -4.00
CA LEU A 386 -3.99 -24.65 -3.76
C LEU A 386 -4.02 -26.14 -4.07
N LYS A 387 -5.10 -26.86 -3.71
CA LYS A 387 -5.30 -28.27 -4.09
C LYS A 387 -5.30 -28.45 -5.61
N SER A 388 -6.00 -27.57 -6.34
CA SER A 388 -6.00 -27.60 -7.79
C SER A 388 -4.62 -27.31 -8.38
N MET A 389 -3.85 -26.35 -7.80
CA MET A 389 -2.47 -26.03 -8.22
C MET A 389 -1.49 -27.20 -8.06
N VAL A 390 -1.75 -28.15 -7.15
CA VAL A 390 -0.94 -29.35 -6.98
C VAL A 390 -1.54 -30.61 -7.63
N GLY A 391 -2.60 -30.43 -8.44
CA GLY A 391 -3.24 -31.55 -9.17
C GLY A 391 -4.18 -32.42 -8.33
N MET A 392 -4.51 -31.99 -7.11
CA MET A 392 -5.44 -32.66 -6.20
C MET A 392 -6.90 -32.19 -6.34
N GLY A 393 -7.17 -31.19 -7.18
CA GLY A 393 -8.52 -30.78 -7.56
C GLY A 393 -9.08 -31.74 -8.58
N GLY A 394 -10.34 -32.18 -8.42
CA GLY A 394 -10.96 -33.28 -9.17
C GLY A 394 -11.02 -33.17 -10.71
N ASN A 395 -10.56 -32.06 -11.33
CA ASN A 395 -10.67 -31.81 -12.76
C ASN A 395 -9.34 -31.44 -13.41
N ILE A 396 -8.40 -32.42 -13.49
CA ILE A 396 -7.11 -32.19 -14.16
C ILE A 396 -7.29 -31.85 -15.66
N TYR A 397 -8.35 -32.38 -16.31
CA TYR A 397 -8.60 -32.30 -17.75
C TYR A 397 -9.93 -31.64 -18.14
N ALA A 398 -10.69 -31.07 -17.21
CA ALA A 398 -11.88 -30.31 -17.60
C ALA A 398 -11.46 -29.12 -18.46
N GLY A 399 -12.09 -28.95 -19.60
CA GLY A 399 -11.77 -27.85 -20.51
C GLY A 399 -11.76 -26.52 -19.76
N SER A 400 -10.65 -25.82 -19.84
CA SER A 400 -10.44 -24.58 -19.11
C SER A 400 -11.54 -23.56 -19.47
N ARG A 401 -12.25 -23.08 -18.47
CA ARG A 401 -13.20 -21.96 -18.63
C ARG A 401 -12.49 -20.62 -18.78
N VAL A 402 -11.26 -20.54 -18.29
CA VAL A 402 -10.41 -19.35 -18.33
C VAL A 402 -9.58 -19.31 -19.62
N LEU A 403 -9.22 -20.51 -20.17
CA LEU A 403 -8.37 -20.63 -21.37
C LEU A 403 -9.12 -20.51 -22.72
N THR A 404 -10.41 -20.18 -22.72
CA THR A 404 -11.18 -20.06 -23.97
C THR A 404 -10.78 -18.85 -24.83
N ASP A 405 -10.04 -17.90 -24.27
CA ASP A 405 -9.56 -16.71 -25.00
C ASP A 405 -8.16 -16.95 -25.59
N ILE A 406 -8.05 -16.89 -26.91
CA ILE A 406 -6.77 -17.03 -27.66
C ILE A 406 -5.74 -15.96 -27.26
N TYR A 407 -6.16 -14.83 -26.72
CA TYR A 407 -5.28 -13.75 -26.28
C TYR A 407 -4.74 -13.93 -24.85
N LEU A 408 -5.24 -14.92 -24.11
CA LEU A 408 -4.85 -15.12 -22.70
C LEU A 408 -3.35 -15.43 -22.55
N PHE A 409 -2.83 -16.37 -23.34
CA PHE A 409 -1.44 -16.79 -23.25
C PHE A 409 -0.46 -15.65 -23.60
N PRO A 410 -0.61 -14.93 -24.73
CA PRO A 410 0.19 -13.74 -25.02
C PRO A 410 0.10 -12.67 -23.91
N THR A 411 -1.09 -12.46 -23.34
CA THR A 411 -1.31 -11.49 -22.26
C THR A 411 -0.53 -11.88 -21.01
N LEU A 412 -0.60 -13.15 -20.58
CA LEU A 412 0.17 -13.66 -19.43
C LEU A 412 1.66 -13.52 -19.65
N MET A 413 2.16 -13.92 -20.83
CA MET A 413 3.58 -13.78 -21.16
C MET A 413 4.03 -12.33 -21.14
N MET A 414 3.23 -11.42 -21.67
CA MET A 414 3.51 -9.98 -21.59
C MET A 414 3.56 -9.50 -20.14
N GLY A 415 2.57 -9.86 -19.32
CA GLY A 415 2.55 -9.51 -17.88
C GLY A 415 3.79 -10.01 -17.14
N LEU A 416 4.20 -11.25 -17.37
CA LEU A 416 5.42 -11.81 -16.78
C LEU A 416 6.68 -11.05 -17.23
N LEU A 417 6.80 -10.72 -18.50
CA LEU A 417 7.93 -9.93 -19.02
C LEU A 417 7.98 -8.54 -18.37
N LEU A 418 6.83 -7.89 -18.20
CA LEU A 418 6.74 -6.57 -17.59
C LEU A 418 7.21 -6.54 -16.11
N LEU A 419 7.09 -7.67 -15.38
CA LEU A 419 7.60 -7.78 -14.01
C LEU A 419 9.12 -7.58 -13.92
N PHE A 420 9.85 -7.85 -15.00
CA PHE A 420 11.31 -7.75 -15.07
C PHE A 420 11.81 -6.42 -15.66
N LEU A 421 10.94 -5.49 -16.01
CA LEU A 421 11.36 -4.16 -16.47
C LEU A 421 11.85 -3.27 -15.32
N LYS A 422 12.43 -2.10 -15.68
CA LYS A 422 12.80 -1.06 -14.69
C LYS A 422 11.55 -0.43 -14.08
N ASN A 423 11.63 -0.05 -12.82
CA ASN A 423 10.55 0.68 -12.16
C ASN A 423 10.47 2.13 -12.60
N PRO A 424 9.29 2.79 -12.53
CA PRO A 424 9.16 4.21 -12.80
C PRO A 424 10.14 5.12 -12.03
N PRO A 425 10.39 4.92 -10.70
CA PRO A 425 11.41 5.70 -10.01
C PRO A 425 12.85 5.49 -10.52
N GLN A 426 13.17 4.31 -11.07
CA GLN A 426 14.48 4.08 -11.72
C GLN A 426 14.54 4.77 -13.08
N LEU A 427 13.46 4.70 -13.86
CA LEU A 427 13.34 5.38 -15.14
C LEU A 427 13.39 6.91 -14.98
N ALA A 428 12.81 7.43 -13.90
CA ALA A 428 12.85 8.86 -13.59
C ALA A 428 14.25 9.40 -13.28
N LYS A 429 15.17 8.56 -12.79
CA LYS A 429 16.58 8.95 -12.60
C LYS A 429 17.31 9.13 -13.93
N GLU A 430 16.90 8.37 -14.95
CA GLU A 430 17.45 8.43 -16.31
C GLU A 430 16.68 9.44 -17.18
N PHE A 431 15.58 10.01 -16.66
CA PHE A 431 14.73 10.94 -17.39
C PHE A 431 15.46 12.26 -17.64
N GLN A 432 15.47 12.67 -18.90
CA GLN A 432 15.90 13.99 -19.35
C GLN A 432 14.80 14.56 -20.23
N PHE A 433 14.39 15.80 -19.99
CA PHE A 433 13.38 16.42 -20.82
C PHE A 433 13.95 16.71 -22.22
N ASN A 434 13.63 15.84 -23.16
CA ASN A 434 14.02 15.92 -24.57
C ASN A 434 12.88 15.40 -25.46
N THR A 435 13.00 15.57 -26.77
CA THR A 435 11.98 15.18 -27.75
C THR A 435 11.56 13.70 -27.63
N ARG A 436 12.52 12.80 -27.30
CA ARG A 436 12.24 11.37 -27.14
C ARG A 436 11.33 11.11 -25.95
N HIS A 437 11.66 11.68 -24.78
CA HIS A 437 10.83 11.51 -23.59
C HIS A 437 9.47 12.22 -23.73
N LEU A 438 9.43 13.37 -24.40
CA LEU A 438 8.15 14.02 -24.72
C LEU A 438 7.28 13.11 -25.61
N ALA A 439 7.83 12.48 -26.64
CA ALA A 439 7.11 11.53 -27.48
C ALA A 439 6.58 10.34 -26.65
N TYR A 440 7.39 9.79 -25.72
CA TYR A 440 6.92 8.74 -24.81
C TYR A 440 5.74 9.21 -23.94
N MET A 441 5.82 10.40 -23.37
CA MET A 441 4.74 10.96 -22.54
C MET A 441 3.45 11.14 -23.35
N VAL A 442 3.54 11.61 -24.60
CA VAL A 442 2.38 11.72 -25.50
C VAL A 442 1.77 10.35 -25.77
N VAL A 443 2.59 9.34 -26.09
CA VAL A 443 2.11 7.97 -26.31
C VAL A 443 1.44 7.40 -25.06
N LEU A 444 2.06 7.55 -23.90
CA LEU A 444 1.47 7.10 -22.63
C LEU A 444 0.13 7.81 -22.35
N THR A 445 0.03 9.11 -22.64
CA THR A 445 -1.22 9.86 -22.47
C THR A 445 -2.31 9.34 -23.40
N LEU A 446 -1.98 9.11 -24.68
CA LEU A 446 -2.95 8.56 -25.66
C LEU A 446 -3.44 7.16 -25.25
N ILE A 447 -2.52 6.27 -24.85
CA ILE A 447 -2.87 4.96 -24.31
C ILE A 447 -3.77 5.13 -23.07
N GLY A 448 -3.41 6.02 -22.15
CA GLY A 448 -4.20 6.32 -20.96
C GLY A 448 -5.63 6.73 -21.31
N LEU A 449 -5.81 7.66 -22.24
CA LEU A 449 -7.12 8.12 -22.68
C LEU A 449 -7.95 7.02 -23.33
N LEU A 450 -7.34 6.14 -24.12
CA LEU A 450 -8.03 4.99 -24.72
C LEU A 450 -8.55 4.03 -23.65
N TYR A 451 -7.73 3.68 -22.68
CA TYR A 451 -8.11 2.75 -21.60
C TYR A 451 -9.11 3.35 -20.60
N LEU A 452 -9.02 4.64 -20.29
CA LEU A 452 -10.00 5.31 -19.43
C LEU A 452 -11.44 5.27 -19.99
N ASN A 453 -11.58 5.23 -21.30
CA ASN A 453 -12.89 5.18 -21.98
C ASN A 453 -13.38 3.74 -22.28
N SER A 454 -12.50 2.73 -22.25
CA SER A 454 -12.82 1.39 -22.76
C SER A 454 -13.06 0.34 -21.67
N ILE A 455 -12.55 0.52 -20.47
CA ILE A 455 -12.64 -0.45 -19.37
C ILE A 455 -13.34 0.20 -18.19
N THR A 456 -14.33 -0.50 -17.60
CA THR A 456 -14.83 -0.15 -16.27
C THR A 456 -13.66 -0.28 -15.30
N SER A 457 -13.12 0.87 -14.84
CA SER A 457 -12.01 0.87 -13.90
C SER A 457 -12.42 0.12 -12.64
N ASN A 458 -11.69 -0.92 -12.29
CA ASN A 458 -11.84 -1.57 -10.99
C ASN A 458 -11.35 -0.62 -9.89
N ASP A 459 -12.03 -0.65 -8.76
CA ASP A 459 -11.54 0.02 -7.57
C ASP A 459 -10.13 -0.48 -7.22
N PHE A 460 -9.38 0.35 -6.53
CA PHE A 460 -8.05 -0.03 -6.10
C PHE A 460 -8.15 -1.15 -5.04
N LEU A 461 -7.39 -2.23 -5.21
CA LEU A 461 -7.49 -3.43 -4.34
C LEU A 461 -7.40 -3.13 -2.84
N TYR A 462 -6.61 -2.14 -2.45
CA TYR A 462 -6.45 -1.76 -1.03
C TYR A 462 -7.61 -0.92 -0.45
N PHE A 463 -8.64 -0.61 -1.22
CA PHE A 463 -9.83 0.06 -0.67
C PHE A 463 -10.72 -0.91 0.12
N ASP A 464 -10.61 -2.21 -0.17
CA ASP A 464 -11.38 -3.27 0.47
C ASP A 464 -10.70 -3.85 1.74
N PHE A 465 -9.51 -3.35 2.12
CA PHE A 465 -8.69 -3.89 3.22
C PHE A 465 -8.59 -2.98 4.44
#